data_db2f4aba426738306acc80f4d0b53f9d
#
_entry.id   db2f4aba426738306acc80f4d0b53f9d
#
_cell.length_a   1.000
_cell.length_b   1.000
_cell.length_c   1.000
_cell.angle_alpha   90.00
_cell.angle_beta   90.00
_cell.angle_gamma   90.00
#
_symmetry.space_group_name_H-M   'P 1'
#
loop_
_entity.id
_entity.type
_entity.pdbx_description
1 polymer ?
#
loop_
_entity_poly.entity_id
_entity_poly.type
_entity_poly.pdbx_seq_one_letter_code
_entity_poly.pdbx_strand_id
1 'polypeptide(L)'
;MKRIALCIGNDAYSILPALNCAIADATAMEKELKDLGFDTELRTDLDRTGLADAIFSFADKIENYDAALIYYAGHGFQVDGDNILA
;
A
#
# COMPACT_ATOMS: atom_id res chain seq x y z
N MET A 1 22.52 -0.79 4.04
CA MET A 1 21.45 -1.63 3.47
C MET A 1 20.39 -0.75 2.86
N LYS A 2 20.05 -1.01 1.62
CA LYS A 2 18.98 -0.26 0.94
C LYS A 2 17.64 -0.96 1.13
N ARG A 3 16.64 -0.21 1.58
CA ARG A 3 15.31 -0.73 1.87
C ARG A 3 14.25 0.16 1.22
N ILE A 4 13.23 -0.44 0.67
CA ILE A 4 12.12 0.28 0.02
C ILE A 4 10.79 -0.24 0.55
N ALA A 5 9.80 0.66 0.66
CA ALA A 5 8.47 0.31 1.09
C ALA A 5 7.43 0.97 0.20
N LEU A 6 6.38 0.24 -0.11
CA LEU A 6 5.19 0.75 -0.78
C LEU A 6 4.05 0.75 0.23
N CYS A 7 3.49 1.92 0.49
CA CYS A 7 2.37 2.09 1.40
C CYS A 7 1.13 2.47 0.61
N ILE A 8 0.05 1.72 0.77
CA ILE A 8 -1.20 1.92 0.04
C ILE A 8 -2.33 2.11 1.01
N GLY A 9 -3.07 3.21 0.86
CA GLY A 9 -4.25 3.49 1.66
C GLY A 9 -5.45 3.70 0.75
N ASN A 10 -6.48 2.85 0.89
CA ASN A 10 -7.68 2.92 0.07
C ASN A 10 -8.91 3.16 0.95
N ASP A 11 -9.46 4.37 0.85
CA ASP A 11 -10.73 4.74 1.47
C ASP A 11 -11.90 4.65 0.48
N ALA A 12 -11.61 4.59 -0.81
CA ALA A 12 -12.62 4.68 -1.87
C ALA A 12 -13.66 3.56 -1.82
N TYR A 13 -13.32 2.41 -1.25
CA TYR A 13 -14.21 1.26 -1.17
C TYR A 13 -14.92 1.12 0.17
N SER A 14 -14.71 2.09 1.06
CA SER A 14 -15.39 2.05 2.35
C SER A 14 -16.84 2.50 2.20
N ILE A 15 -17.77 1.66 2.68
CA ILE A 15 -19.18 2.00 2.67
C ILE A 15 -19.62 2.75 3.92
N LEU A 16 -18.75 2.82 4.92
CA LEU A 16 -19.02 3.53 6.18
C LEU A 16 -18.00 4.67 6.32
N PRO A 17 -18.44 5.93 6.21
CA PRO A 17 -17.51 7.07 6.31
C PRO A 17 -16.67 7.08 7.58
N ALA A 18 -17.20 6.54 8.68
CA ALA A 18 -16.47 6.48 9.95
C ALA A 18 -15.25 5.56 9.88
N LEU A 19 -15.15 4.70 8.87
CA LEU A 19 -14.03 3.79 8.68
C LEU A 19 -13.03 4.28 7.62
N ASN A 20 -13.18 5.51 7.15
CA ASN A 20 -12.30 6.08 6.13
C ASN A 20 -11.02 6.60 6.78
N CYS A 21 -10.21 5.68 7.32
CA CYS A 21 -8.93 6.02 7.94
C CYS A 21 -7.74 5.35 7.27
N ALA A 22 -7.97 4.65 6.16
CA ALA A 22 -6.92 3.87 5.51
C ALA A 22 -5.80 4.76 4.97
N ILE A 23 -6.14 5.90 4.38
CA ILE A 23 -5.13 6.84 3.88
C ILE A 23 -4.30 7.40 5.02
N ALA A 24 -4.96 7.75 6.13
CA ALA A 24 -4.24 8.27 7.31
C ALA A 24 -3.30 7.22 7.89
N ASP A 25 -3.75 5.96 7.94
CA ASP A 25 -2.92 4.86 8.45
C ASP A 25 -1.72 4.62 7.55
N ALA A 26 -1.92 4.61 6.24
CA ALA A 26 -0.83 4.41 5.29
C ALA A 26 0.17 5.57 5.33
N THR A 27 -0.31 6.79 5.49
CA THR A 27 0.53 7.97 5.60
C THR A 27 1.39 7.93 6.87
N ALA A 28 0.80 7.51 7.98
CA ALA A 28 1.53 7.36 9.23
C ALA A 28 2.60 6.27 9.14
N MET A 29 2.27 5.16 8.50
CA MET A 29 3.22 4.06 8.30
C MET A 29 4.38 4.50 7.40
N GLU A 30 4.07 5.23 6.33
CA GLU A 30 5.12 5.75 5.45
C GLU A 30 6.11 6.62 6.22
N LYS A 31 5.59 7.50 7.06
CA LYS A 31 6.44 8.37 7.86
C LYS A 31 7.36 7.58 8.77
N GLU A 32 6.83 6.57 9.45
CA GLU A 32 7.63 5.73 10.35
C GLU A 32 8.69 4.95 9.59
N LEU A 33 8.35 4.41 8.42
CA LEU A 33 9.30 3.66 7.62
C LEU A 33 10.40 4.59 7.07
N LYS A 34 10.03 5.80 6.70
CA LYS A 34 11.01 6.78 6.26
C LYS A 34 12.00 7.12 7.38
N ASP A 35 11.50 7.25 8.60
CA ASP A 35 12.34 7.51 9.77
C ASP A 35 13.27 6.33 10.07
N LEU A 36 12.90 5.12 9.66
CA LEU A 36 13.73 3.92 9.81
C LEU A 36 14.72 3.74 8.65
N GLY A 37 14.76 4.68 7.72
CA GLY A 37 15.71 4.64 6.63
C GLY A 37 15.21 3.98 5.35
N PHE A 38 13.91 3.73 5.24
CA PHE A 38 13.34 3.21 4.00
C PHE A 38 13.15 4.32 2.98
N ASP A 39 13.38 4.00 1.72
CA ASP A 39 12.80 4.77 0.63
C ASP A 39 11.34 4.38 0.55
N THR A 40 10.44 5.35 0.46
CA THR A 40 9.01 5.07 0.54
C THR A 40 8.25 5.59 -0.65
N GLU A 41 7.18 4.87 -1.00
CA GLU A 41 6.17 5.33 -1.96
C GLU A 41 4.82 5.25 -1.28
N LEU A 42 3.99 6.27 -1.48
CA LEU A 42 2.63 6.32 -0.95
C LEU A 42 1.65 6.39 -2.12
N ARG A 43 0.67 5.52 -2.13
CA ARG A 43 -0.42 5.52 -3.11
C ARG A 43 -1.74 5.48 -2.37
N THR A 44 -2.73 6.18 -2.91
CA THR A 44 -4.04 6.29 -2.26
C THR A 44 -5.15 6.05 -3.26
N ASP A 45 -6.25 5.48 -2.78
CA ASP A 45 -7.50 5.31 -3.54
C ASP A 45 -7.31 4.65 -4.90
N LEU A 46 -6.50 3.61 -4.93
CA LEU A 46 -6.26 2.85 -6.15
C LEU A 46 -7.42 1.90 -6.42
N ASP A 47 -7.88 1.87 -7.67
CA ASP A 47 -8.78 0.81 -8.11
C ASP A 47 -7.95 -0.47 -8.36
N ARG A 48 -8.62 -1.53 -8.84
CA ARG A 48 -7.95 -2.81 -9.06
C ARG A 48 -6.80 -2.68 -10.05
N THR A 49 -7.01 -1.96 -11.15
CA THR A 49 -5.97 -1.75 -12.16
C THR A 49 -4.83 -0.92 -11.60
N GLY A 50 -5.15 0.16 -10.91
CA GLY A 50 -4.15 1.02 -10.30
C GLY A 50 -3.32 0.29 -9.25
N LEU A 51 -3.96 -0.58 -8.46
CA LEU A 51 -3.26 -1.40 -7.47
C LEU A 51 -2.28 -2.36 -8.13
N ALA A 52 -2.72 -3.04 -9.20
CA ALA A 52 -1.85 -3.94 -9.95
C ALA A 52 -0.65 -3.18 -10.54
N ASP A 53 -0.90 -2.02 -11.15
CA ASP A 53 0.15 -1.21 -11.74
C ASP A 53 1.16 -0.74 -10.69
N ALA A 54 0.69 -0.35 -9.51
CA ALA A 54 1.56 0.09 -8.43
C ALA A 54 2.47 -1.06 -7.95
N ILE A 55 1.91 -2.26 -7.83
CA ILE A 55 2.67 -3.44 -7.40
C ILE A 55 3.69 -3.83 -8.47
N PHE A 56 3.31 -3.84 -9.76
CA PHE A 56 4.25 -4.17 -10.82
C PHE A 56 5.39 -3.15 -10.93
N SER A 57 5.07 -1.86 -10.82
CA SER A 57 6.10 -0.83 -10.81
C SER A 57 7.06 -0.98 -9.63
N PHE A 58 6.50 -1.31 -8.47
CA PHE A 58 7.30 -1.55 -7.27
C PHE A 58 8.22 -2.76 -7.46
N ALA A 59 7.70 -3.82 -8.06
CA ALA A 59 8.48 -5.04 -8.31
C ALA A 59 9.70 -4.76 -9.19
N ASP A 60 9.57 -3.86 -10.16
CA ASP A 60 10.69 -3.48 -11.00
C ASP A 60 11.79 -2.75 -10.23
N LYS A 61 11.41 -2.05 -9.17
CA LYS A 61 12.36 -1.26 -8.38
C LYS A 61 13.11 -2.08 -7.34
N ILE A 62 12.50 -3.17 -6.84
CA ILE A 62 13.07 -3.90 -5.71
C ILE A 62 14.40 -4.57 -6.01
N GLU A 63 14.73 -4.77 -7.29
CA GLU A 63 16.02 -5.35 -7.68
C GLU A 63 17.20 -4.52 -7.18
N ASN A 64 16.99 -3.23 -6.97
CA ASN A 64 18.05 -2.32 -6.53
C ASN A 64 18.13 -2.20 -5.00
N TYR A 65 17.33 -3.00 -4.28
CA TYR A 65 17.22 -2.90 -2.83
C TYR A 65 17.48 -4.24 -2.17
N ASP A 66 17.91 -4.17 -0.92
CA ASP A 66 18.21 -5.37 -0.12
C ASP A 66 16.96 -5.92 0.57
N ALA A 67 15.98 -5.06 0.82
CA ALA A 67 14.73 -5.44 1.44
C ALA A 67 13.58 -4.61 0.89
N ALA A 68 12.41 -5.22 0.80
CA ALA A 68 11.21 -4.55 0.30
C ALA A 68 10.02 -4.93 1.18
N LEU A 69 9.13 -3.94 1.40
CA LEU A 69 7.94 -4.12 2.24
C LEU A 69 6.75 -3.48 1.54
N ILE A 70 5.60 -4.16 1.58
CA ILE A 70 4.34 -3.60 1.11
C ILE A 70 3.40 -3.53 2.30
N TYR A 71 2.86 -2.35 2.56
CA TYR A 71 1.83 -2.10 3.56
C TYR A 71 0.54 -1.70 2.86
N TYR A 72 -0.55 -2.36 3.22
CA TYR A 72 -1.87 -2.06 2.66
C TYR A 72 -2.86 -1.79 3.79
N ALA A 73 -3.55 -0.66 3.71
CA ALA A 73 -4.64 -0.31 4.61
C ALA A 73 -5.89 -0.03 3.79
N GLY A 74 -7.00 -0.65 4.16
CA GLY A 74 -8.26 -0.48 3.45
C GLY A 74 -9.05 -1.78 3.43
N HIS A 75 -10.13 -1.77 2.64
CA HIS A 75 -10.93 -2.98 2.42
C HIS A 75 -10.32 -3.79 1.31
N GLY A 76 -10.30 -5.10 1.47
CA GLY A 76 -9.80 -6.00 0.44
C GLY A 76 -10.80 -6.17 -0.70
N PHE A 77 -10.32 -6.77 -1.77
CA PHE A 77 -11.16 -7.18 -2.88
C PHE A 77 -11.56 -8.64 -2.72
N GLN A 78 -12.77 -8.98 -3.18
CA GLN A 78 -13.22 -10.36 -3.20
C GLN A 78 -13.38 -10.80 -4.65
N VAL A 79 -12.87 -11.98 -4.94
CA VAL A 79 -13.06 -12.65 -6.22
C VAL A 79 -13.49 -14.07 -5.90
N ASP A 80 -14.66 -14.48 -6.38
CA ASP A 80 -15.23 -15.81 -6.11
C ASP A 80 -15.31 -16.13 -4.62
N GLY A 81 -15.56 -15.11 -3.80
CA GLY A 81 -15.69 -15.27 -2.35
C GLY A 81 -14.39 -15.21 -1.57
N ASP A 82 -13.25 -15.12 -2.23
CA ASP A 82 -11.95 -15.05 -1.56
C ASP A 82 -11.47 -13.60 -1.44
N ASN A 83 -10.83 -13.29 -0.32
CA ASN A 83 -10.18 -11.99 -0.13
C ASN A 83 -8.81 -12.01 -0.78
N ILE A 84 -8.57 -11.06 -1.67
CA ILE A 84 -7.26 -10.91 -2.32
C ILE A 84 -6.32 -10.12 -1.43
N LEU A 85 -6.84 -9.01 -0.85
CA LEU A 85 -6.12 -8.18 0.10
C LEU A 85 -7.07 -7.83 1.22
N ALA A 86 -6.63 -7.94 2.42
CA ALA A 86 -7.47 -7.66 3.58
C ALA A 86 -6.79 -6.69 4.54
#